data_946cfee370b1e87d302621e115e736bb
#
_entry.id   946cfee370b1e87d302621e115e736bb
#
_cell.length_a   1.000
_cell.length_b   1.000
_cell.length_c   1.000
_cell.angle_alpha   90.00
_cell.angle_beta   90.00
_cell.angle_gamma   90.00
#
_symmetry.space_group_name_H-M   'P 1'
#
loop_
_entity.id
_entity.type
_entity.pdbx_description
1 polymer ?
#
loop_
_entity_poly.entity_id
_entity_poly.type
_entity_poly.pdbx_seq_one_letter_code
_entity_poly.pdbx_strand_id
1 'polypeptide(L)'
;MKLNKRAAPWIAAIASLAMLAACSKKEDTTTVAKVAEQAASDVKAKAEAAAKEAEALKKEAEALVLATEAYVYGYPLVTMEMTRRIMTNVEQPEGNRGPMGQFIRARTYPDAKFRDVTAPNADTLYTTAWFDLSKEPWIISVPDMKGRYFLLPMLDGWTDVFQVPGKRTTGTGAQTFAITGPGWSGELPKGVTEYKSPTSLVWLLGRIYSTGTPEDYKAVHALQDKMTAVPLSSWGKPYTPEPGKVDPAIDMKTAVREQVDKLDANAYFKLLAELMKTNPPNADDAPMVAKLAQIGIVPGQDFDPSKLDPAVVKGMAKAPKPAQEQIMAWLKEGVVAGDFKVENGWAFTTKAGTYGTSYLQRALVTAIGLGANRPQDAIYPTSTGPDLVKKYDGSKKYVMRFEKGQTPPVDGFWSLTMYDKDYFFVDNPLNRYTLSQRNKFKTNADGSVDLYIQAESPGKDKESNWLPAPKDEFVLMMRLYWPKEKPPSLIDGSWKIPEVKEVS
;
A
#
# COMPACT_ATOMS: atom_id res chain seq x y z
N MET A 1 19.52 -26.13 -16.32
CA MET A 1 18.60 -26.38 -17.47
C MET A 1 19.19 -27.47 -18.35
N LYS A 2 18.70 -28.72 -18.27
CA LYS A 2 19.22 -29.85 -19.05
C LYS A 2 18.48 -29.88 -20.39
N LEU A 3 19.17 -29.61 -21.48
CA LEU A 3 18.64 -29.75 -22.82
C LEU A 3 18.27 -31.23 -23.10
N ASN A 4 17.06 -31.42 -23.51
CA ASN A 4 16.45 -32.71 -23.77
C ASN A 4 17.03 -33.30 -25.07
N LYS A 5 17.93 -34.30 -24.98
CA LYS A 5 18.57 -35.04 -26.08
C LYS A 5 17.59 -36.03 -26.76
N ARG A 6 16.43 -35.57 -27.25
CA ARG A 6 15.44 -36.41 -27.92
C ARG A 6 15.25 -36.14 -29.42
N ALA A 7 16.06 -35.28 -30.03
CA ALA A 7 15.94 -34.97 -31.47
C ALA A 7 16.88 -35.79 -32.42
N ALA A 8 17.70 -36.70 -31.88
CA ALA A 8 18.72 -37.37 -32.64
C ALA A 8 18.34 -38.71 -33.37
N PRO A 9 17.19 -39.41 -33.12
CA PRO A 9 16.97 -40.69 -33.75
C PRO A 9 16.28 -40.64 -35.15
N TRP A 10 15.76 -39.49 -35.57
CA TRP A 10 14.94 -39.44 -36.81
C TRP A 10 15.74 -39.18 -38.11
N ILE A 11 16.91 -38.57 -38.01
CA ILE A 11 17.78 -38.31 -39.17
C ILE A 11 18.44 -39.62 -39.67
N ALA A 12 18.70 -40.58 -38.78
CA ALA A 12 19.25 -41.87 -39.14
C ALA A 12 18.26 -42.82 -39.87
N ALA A 13 16.95 -42.63 -39.64
CA ALA A 13 15.93 -43.48 -40.27
C ALA A 13 15.69 -43.16 -41.76
N ILE A 14 15.93 -41.91 -42.19
CA ILE A 14 15.74 -41.49 -43.60
C ILE A 14 16.89 -41.96 -44.48
N ALA A 15 18.13 -42.05 -43.95
CA ALA A 15 19.28 -42.58 -44.68
C ALA A 15 19.19 -44.09 -44.91
N SER A 16 18.52 -44.84 -44.03
CA SER A 16 18.38 -46.29 -44.15
C SER A 16 17.33 -46.73 -45.18
N LEU A 17 16.30 -45.92 -45.48
CA LEU A 17 15.31 -46.23 -46.51
C LEU A 17 15.83 -46.00 -47.93
N ALA A 18 16.81 -45.13 -48.14
CA ALA A 18 17.40 -44.85 -49.45
C ALA A 18 18.34 -45.96 -49.95
N MET A 19 18.90 -46.82 -49.05
CA MET A 19 19.78 -47.92 -49.40
C MET A 19 19.08 -49.26 -49.73
N LEU A 20 17.78 -49.40 -49.38
CA LEU A 20 16.99 -50.59 -49.66
C LEU A 20 16.32 -50.57 -51.02
N ALA A 21 16.29 -49.42 -51.72
CA ALA A 21 15.64 -49.26 -53.04
C ALA A 21 16.54 -49.59 -54.26
N ALA A 22 17.82 -50.02 -54.03
CA ALA A 22 18.76 -50.24 -55.10
C ALA A 22 18.71 -51.66 -55.73
N CYS A 23 17.83 -52.56 -55.30
CA CYS A 23 17.78 -53.95 -55.74
C CYS A 23 16.38 -54.45 -56.15
N SER A 24 15.55 -53.71 -56.88
CA SER A 24 14.40 -54.31 -57.62
C SER A 24 13.92 -53.43 -58.75
N LYS A 25 13.92 -54.08 -59.98
CA LYS A 25 13.27 -53.76 -61.24
C LYS A 25 12.73 -52.34 -61.51
N LYS A 26 13.06 -51.91 -62.74
CA LYS A 26 12.70 -50.68 -63.44
C LYS A 26 11.19 -50.44 -63.62
N GLU A 27 10.42 -50.28 -62.61
CA GLU A 27 9.07 -49.73 -62.62
C GLU A 27 8.76 -49.19 -61.23
N ASP A 28 9.12 -47.99 -60.96
CA ASP A 28 8.51 -47.11 -59.97
C ASP A 28 9.45 -46.05 -59.36
N THR A 29 10.49 -45.66 -60.04
CA THR A 29 11.38 -44.58 -59.57
C THR A 29 10.63 -43.26 -59.41
N THR A 30 9.53 -43.02 -60.15
CA THR A 30 8.69 -41.83 -60.13
C THR A 30 7.81 -41.78 -58.83
N THR A 31 7.32 -42.94 -58.41
CA THR A 31 6.49 -43.04 -57.19
C THR A 31 7.29 -42.93 -55.95
N VAL A 32 8.47 -43.54 -55.89
CA VAL A 32 9.41 -43.42 -54.75
C VAL A 32 9.94 -42.00 -54.61
N ALA A 33 10.26 -41.32 -55.75
CA ALA A 33 10.67 -39.91 -55.73
C ALA A 33 9.56 -38.99 -55.18
N LYS A 34 8.30 -39.17 -55.62
CA LYS A 34 7.15 -38.41 -55.12
C LYS A 34 6.89 -38.66 -53.61
N VAL A 35 7.00 -39.88 -53.13
CA VAL A 35 6.84 -40.22 -51.71
C VAL A 35 7.96 -39.60 -50.87
N ALA A 36 9.20 -39.60 -51.36
CA ALA A 36 10.33 -38.96 -50.68
C ALA A 36 10.20 -37.43 -50.63
N GLU A 37 9.72 -36.81 -51.71
CA GLU A 37 9.45 -35.37 -51.82
C GLU A 37 8.31 -34.95 -50.88
N GLN A 38 7.22 -35.73 -50.80
CA GLN A 38 6.13 -35.50 -49.88
C GLN A 38 6.59 -35.64 -48.41
N ALA A 39 7.37 -36.68 -48.08
CA ALA A 39 7.91 -36.89 -46.76
C ALA A 39 8.87 -35.73 -46.34
N ALA A 40 9.69 -35.24 -47.26
CA ALA A 40 10.56 -34.08 -47.02
C ALA A 40 9.72 -32.79 -46.78
N SER A 41 8.67 -32.59 -47.57
CA SER A 41 7.71 -31.47 -47.38
C SER A 41 7.02 -31.54 -46.02
N ASP A 42 6.55 -32.74 -45.62
CA ASP A 42 5.90 -32.94 -44.31
C ASP A 42 6.85 -32.71 -43.12
N VAL A 43 8.10 -33.15 -43.25
CA VAL A 43 9.15 -32.89 -42.23
C VAL A 43 9.43 -31.39 -42.13
N LYS A 44 9.55 -30.69 -43.26
CA LYS A 44 9.76 -29.23 -43.30
C LYS A 44 8.57 -28.48 -42.66
N ALA A 45 7.34 -28.84 -43.00
CA ALA A 45 6.14 -28.24 -42.43
C ALA A 45 6.05 -28.46 -40.91
N LYS A 46 6.38 -29.67 -40.43
CA LYS A 46 6.45 -29.97 -39.00
C LYS A 46 7.55 -29.17 -38.28
N ALA A 47 8.70 -29.01 -38.91
CA ALA A 47 9.80 -28.20 -38.34
C ALA A 47 9.43 -26.71 -38.24
N GLU A 48 8.79 -26.18 -39.29
CA GLU A 48 8.28 -24.80 -39.30
C GLU A 48 7.18 -24.58 -38.23
N ALA A 49 6.26 -25.53 -38.10
CA ALA A 49 5.24 -25.50 -37.05
C ALA A 49 5.85 -25.52 -35.62
N ALA A 50 6.82 -26.41 -35.39
CA ALA A 50 7.54 -26.50 -34.12
C ALA A 50 8.35 -25.21 -33.81
N ALA A 51 8.94 -24.59 -34.86
CA ALA A 51 9.65 -23.31 -34.68
C ALA A 51 8.68 -22.17 -34.29
N LYS A 52 7.49 -22.11 -34.93
CA LYS A 52 6.45 -21.14 -34.60
C LYS A 52 5.92 -21.35 -33.19
N GLU A 53 5.70 -22.58 -32.76
CA GLU A 53 5.26 -22.91 -31.42
C GLU A 53 6.32 -22.51 -30.36
N ALA A 54 7.59 -22.80 -30.64
CA ALA A 54 8.70 -22.40 -29.76
C ALA A 54 8.81 -20.87 -29.61
N GLU A 55 8.63 -20.14 -30.72
CA GLU A 55 8.62 -18.66 -30.70
C GLU A 55 7.42 -18.11 -29.93
N ALA A 56 6.24 -18.71 -30.10
CA ALA A 56 5.05 -18.31 -29.32
C ALA A 56 5.22 -18.57 -27.82
N LEU A 57 5.79 -19.71 -27.42
CA LEU A 57 6.09 -20.03 -26.03
C LEU A 57 7.12 -19.06 -25.43
N LYS A 58 8.12 -18.64 -26.21
CA LYS A 58 9.08 -17.63 -25.78
C LYS A 58 8.42 -16.29 -25.54
N LYS A 59 7.60 -15.80 -26.47
CA LYS A 59 6.84 -14.56 -26.32
C LYS A 59 5.88 -14.61 -25.13
N GLU A 60 5.21 -15.74 -24.92
CA GLU A 60 4.33 -15.95 -23.79
C GLU A 60 5.09 -15.84 -22.46
N ALA A 61 6.29 -16.45 -22.38
CA ALA A 61 7.13 -16.39 -21.18
C ALA A 61 7.66 -14.96 -20.91
N GLU A 62 8.12 -14.27 -21.96
CA GLU A 62 8.58 -12.87 -21.84
C GLU A 62 7.44 -11.94 -21.42
N ALA A 63 6.26 -12.12 -22.01
CA ALA A 63 5.08 -11.34 -21.64
C ALA A 63 4.61 -11.61 -20.20
N LEU A 64 4.70 -12.84 -19.72
CA LEU A 64 4.40 -13.18 -18.33
C LEU A 64 5.30 -12.41 -17.37
N VAL A 65 6.61 -12.35 -17.63
CA VAL A 65 7.55 -11.60 -16.78
C VAL A 65 7.22 -10.11 -16.78
N LEU A 66 7.07 -9.51 -17.97
CA LEU A 66 6.75 -8.09 -18.10
C LEU A 66 5.41 -7.73 -17.48
N ALA A 67 4.38 -8.57 -17.66
CA ALA A 67 3.06 -8.33 -17.08
C ALA A 67 3.04 -8.53 -15.56
N THR A 68 3.87 -9.43 -15.01
CA THR A 68 4.05 -9.57 -13.56
C THR A 68 4.64 -8.29 -12.97
N GLU A 69 5.70 -7.75 -13.59
CA GLU A 69 6.28 -6.46 -13.18
C GLU A 69 5.27 -5.30 -13.33
N ALA A 70 4.50 -5.29 -14.43
CA ALA A 70 3.45 -4.30 -14.70
C ALA A 70 2.32 -4.35 -13.66
N TYR A 71 1.93 -5.54 -13.22
CA TYR A 71 0.94 -5.71 -12.15
C TYR A 71 1.45 -5.15 -10.83
N VAL A 72 2.67 -5.51 -10.43
CA VAL A 72 3.30 -4.97 -9.21
C VAL A 72 3.39 -3.44 -9.28
N TYR A 73 3.83 -2.89 -10.42
CA TYR A 73 3.92 -1.45 -10.63
C TYR A 73 2.58 -0.75 -10.52
N GLY A 74 1.53 -1.29 -11.16
CA GLY A 74 0.20 -0.71 -11.19
C GLY A 74 -0.62 -0.91 -9.92
N TYR A 75 -0.20 -1.84 -9.04
CA TYR A 75 -0.98 -2.25 -7.87
C TYR A 75 -1.39 -1.08 -6.96
N PRO A 76 -0.51 -0.10 -6.66
CA PRO A 76 -0.88 1.06 -5.87
C PRO A 76 -1.98 1.91 -6.51
N LEU A 77 -1.86 2.24 -7.79
CA LEU A 77 -2.81 3.09 -8.49
C LEU A 77 -4.20 2.43 -8.60
N VAL A 78 -4.24 1.14 -8.94
CA VAL A 78 -5.48 0.37 -9.00
C VAL A 78 -6.14 0.26 -7.63
N THR A 79 -5.35 0.01 -6.58
CA THR A 79 -5.86 -0.09 -5.20
C THR A 79 -6.37 1.26 -4.68
N MET A 80 -5.68 2.35 -4.99
CA MET A 80 -6.14 3.72 -4.65
C MET A 80 -7.50 4.01 -5.28
N GLU A 81 -7.67 3.70 -6.56
CA GLU A 81 -8.95 3.91 -7.25
C GLU A 81 -10.06 3.04 -6.66
N MET A 82 -9.81 1.76 -6.41
CA MET A 82 -10.82 0.88 -5.80
C MET A 82 -11.19 1.34 -4.38
N THR A 83 -10.22 1.84 -3.61
CA THR A 83 -10.45 2.44 -2.30
C THR A 83 -11.30 3.71 -2.42
N ARG A 84 -10.94 4.61 -3.34
CA ARG A 84 -11.72 5.82 -3.62
C ARG A 84 -13.16 5.49 -3.96
N ARG A 85 -13.40 4.53 -4.87
CA ARG A 85 -14.76 4.13 -5.27
C ARG A 85 -15.63 3.77 -4.08
N ILE A 86 -15.11 2.95 -3.17
CA ILE A 86 -15.84 2.53 -1.97
C ILE A 86 -16.02 3.70 -1.00
N MET A 87 -14.95 4.46 -0.74
CA MET A 87 -14.98 5.54 0.25
C MET A 87 -15.82 6.73 -0.19
N THR A 88 -16.04 6.92 -1.49
CA THR A 88 -16.82 8.06 -2.01
C THR A 88 -18.23 7.69 -2.51
N ASN A 89 -18.63 6.42 -2.39
CA ASN A 89 -19.93 5.94 -2.88
C ASN A 89 -21.06 6.18 -1.87
N VAL A 90 -21.24 7.44 -1.48
CA VAL A 90 -22.28 7.91 -0.55
C VAL A 90 -22.80 9.28 -0.99
N GLU A 91 -24.05 9.61 -0.66
CA GLU A 91 -24.63 10.93 -0.97
C GLU A 91 -24.10 12.05 -0.07
N GLN A 92 -23.83 11.75 1.19
CA GLN A 92 -23.34 12.68 2.21
C GLN A 92 -22.24 12.01 3.04
N PRO A 93 -21.38 12.79 3.72
CA PRO A 93 -20.39 12.22 4.62
C PRO A 93 -21.05 11.39 5.74
N GLU A 94 -20.70 10.11 5.84
CA GLU A 94 -21.18 9.18 6.86
C GLU A 94 -20.08 8.21 7.28
N GLY A 95 -19.92 7.94 8.57
CA GLY A 95 -18.90 7.04 9.10
C GLY A 95 -17.50 7.43 8.64
N ASN A 96 -16.86 6.52 7.87
CA ASN A 96 -15.54 6.71 7.27
C ASN A 96 -15.62 7.01 5.75
N ARG A 97 -16.79 7.39 5.22
CA ARG A 97 -17.06 7.65 3.80
C ARG A 97 -17.56 9.07 3.59
N GLY A 98 -17.31 9.62 2.41
CA GLY A 98 -17.81 10.92 2.01
C GLY A 98 -17.61 11.19 0.53
N PRO A 99 -18.47 11.95 -0.12
CA PRO A 99 -18.34 12.32 -1.54
C PRO A 99 -17.01 12.99 -1.84
N MET A 100 -16.61 12.96 -3.11
CA MET A 100 -15.43 13.69 -3.60
C MET A 100 -15.49 15.17 -3.18
N GLY A 101 -14.37 15.74 -2.71
CA GLY A 101 -14.27 17.13 -2.29
C GLY A 101 -14.88 17.44 -0.92
N GLN A 102 -15.40 16.46 -0.19
CA GLN A 102 -16.02 16.66 1.11
C GLN A 102 -15.22 16.00 2.22
N PHE A 103 -15.07 16.72 3.34
CA PHE A 103 -14.38 16.17 4.50
C PHE A 103 -15.20 15.12 5.24
N ILE A 104 -14.61 13.97 5.44
CA ILE A 104 -15.02 12.93 6.38
C ILE A 104 -14.34 13.23 7.72
N ARG A 105 -15.09 13.27 8.81
CA ARG A 105 -14.59 13.68 10.13
C ARG A 105 -14.88 12.59 11.17
N ALA A 106 -13.86 11.83 11.55
CA ALA A 106 -13.99 10.94 12.69
C ALA A 106 -14.18 11.75 13.97
N ARG A 107 -15.23 11.45 14.74
CA ARG A 107 -15.60 12.20 15.93
C ARG A 107 -15.18 11.56 17.25
N THR A 108 -14.91 10.27 17.20
CA THR A 108 -14.44 9.48 18.33
C THR A 108 -13.38 8.48 17.86
N TYR A 109 -12.64 7.93 18.80
CA TYR A 109 -11.83 6.76 18.51
C TYR A 109 -12.73 5.56 18.19
N PRO A 110 -12.25 4.63 17.33
CA PRO A 110 -12.83 3.30 17.24
C PRO A 110 -12.77 2.59 18.60
N ASP A 111 -13.72 1.73 18.87
CA ASP A 111 -13.75 0.84 20.05
C ASP A 111 -13.44 -0.61 19.67
N ALA A 112 -13.57 -1.54 20.63
CA ALA A 112 -13.33 -2.95 20.42
C ALA A 112 -14.38 -3.64 19.51
N LYS A 113 -15.46 -2.96 19.12
CA LYS A 113 -16.48 -3.49 18.17
C LYS A 113 -16.17 -3.09 16.73
N PHE A 114 -15.28 -2.13 16.54
CA PHE A 114 -14.90 -1.64 15.20
C PHE A 114 -14.18 -2.72 14.40
N ARG A 115 -14.63 -2.95 13.15
CA ARG A 115 -14.10 -3.97 12.24
C ARG A 115 -13.89 -3.49 10.80
N ASP A 116 -14.09 -2.18 10.53
CA ASP A 116 -14.03 -1.65 9.17
C ASP A 116 -12.60 -1.60 8.62
N VAL A 117 -11.62 -1.33 9.50
CA VAL A 117 -10.20 -1.19 9.13
C VAL A 117 -9.33 -1.81 10.21
N THR A 118 -8.35 -2.60 9.82
CA THR A 118 -7.36 -3.19 10.73
C THR A 118 -6.40 -2.12 11.31
N ALA A 119 -5.81 -2.42 12.45
CA ALA A 119 -4.92 -1.55 13.20
C ALA A 119 -5.49 -0.15 13.48
N PRO A 120 -6.75 -0.06 14.01
CA PRO A 120 -7.38 1.21 14.32
C PRO A 120 -6.54 2.07 15.26
N ASN A 121 -6.71 3.39 15.16
CA ASN A 121 -5.92 4.38 15.88
C ASN A 121 -6.72 4.99 17.04
N ALA A 122 -6.14 5.04 18.24
CA ALA A 122 -6.71 5.69 19.41
C ALA A 122 -5.84 6.85 19.94
N ASP A 123 -5.19 7.59 19.02
CA ASP A 123 -4.35 8.76 19.34
C ASP A 123 -4.78 10.00 18.58
N THR A 124 -5.42 9.83 17.40
CA THR A 124 -5.80 10.93 16.53
C THR A 124 -7.23 10.77 16.00
N LEU A 125 -7.92 11.86 15.79
CA LEU A 125 -9.16 11.88 15.01
C LEU A 125 -8.83 12.20 13.56
N TYR A 126 -9.38 11.39 12.65
CA TYR A 126 -9.16 11.56 11.23
C TYR A 126 -10.04 12.66 10.64
N THR A 127 -9.45 13.42 9.72
CA THR A 127 -10.13 14.39 8.86
C THR A 127 -9.61 14.13 7.46
N THR A 128 -10.39 13.47 6.61
CA THR A 128 -9.92 12.99 5.32
C THR A 128 -10.85 13.42 4.20
N ALA A 129 -10.32 13.56 2.99
CA ALA A 129 -11.10 13.86 1.80
C ALA A 129 -10.39 13.34 0.55
N TRP A 130 -11.17 13.01 -0.47
CA TRP A 130 -10.70 12.66 -1.80
C TRP A 130 -10.93 13.80 -2.75
N PHE A 131 -9.95 14.14 -3.58
CA PHE A 131 -10.01 15.20 -4.57
C PHE A 131 -9.72 14.69 -5.97
N ASP A 132 -10.49 15.18 -6.94
CA ASP A 132 -10.22 15.08 -8.36
C ASP A 132 -9.77 16.46 -8.86
N LEU A 133 -8.52 16.56 -9.29
CA LEU A 133 -7.88 17.78 -9.76
C LEU A 133 -7.92 17.90 -11.29
N SER A 134 -8.60 16.99 -11.99
CA SER A 134 -8.62 16.98 -13.46
C SER A 134 -9.32 18.20 -14.07
N LYS A 135 -10.20 18.85 -13.30
CA LYS A 135 -10.95 20.04 -13.76
C LYS A 135 -10.37 21.33 -13.25
N GLU A 136 -10.09 21.41 -11.96
CA GLU A 136 -9.59 22.60 -11.30
C GLU A 136 -8.95 22.29 -9.96
N PRO A 137 -8.11 23.20 -9.42
CA PRO A 137 -7.57 23.09 -8.07
C PRO A 137 -8.63 23.13 -6.98
N TRP A 138 -8.30 22.52 -5.84
CA TRP A 138 -9.08 22.64 -4.61
C TRP A 138 -8.33 23.49 -3.60
N ILE A 139 -9.02 24.45 -2.96
CA ILE A 139 -8.49 25.29 -1.90
C ILE A 139 -8.93 24.74 -0.56
N ILE A 140 -7.97 24.48 0.31
CA ILE A 140 -8.16 23.95 1.65
C ILE A 140 -7.83 25.06 2.66
N SER A 141 -8.78 25.34 3.57
CA SER A 141 -8.54 26.23 4.71
C SER A 141 -8.47 25.44 6.01
N VAL A 142 -7.44 25.70 6.78
CA VAL A 142 -7.15 25.06 8.06
C VAL A 142 -7.15 26.14 9.14
N PRO A 143 -7.95 26.03 10.21
CA PRO A 143 -7.95 27.01 11.29
C PRO A 143 -6.66 27.00 12.09
N ASP A 144 -6.46 28.01 12.94
CA ASP A 144 -5.41 27.95 13.94
C ASP A 144 -5.64 26.76 14.89
N MET A 145 -4.72 25.80 14.85
CA MET A 145 -4.74 24.58 15.66
C MET A 145 -4.25 24.80 17.09
N LYS A 146 -3.90 26.04 17.46
CA LYS A 146 -3.53 26.45 18.81
C LYS A 146 -2.46 25.56 19.46
N GLY A 147 -1.40 25.25 18.71
CA GLY A 147 -0.30 24.41 19.16
C GLY A 147 -0.57 22.90 19.16
N ARG A 148 -1.81 22.44 18.85
CA ARG A 148 -2.17 21.03 18.77
C ARG A 148 -1.40 20.36 17.65
N TYR A 149 -0.93 19.14 17.90
CA TYR A 149 -0.31 18.34 16.84
C TYR A 149 -1.36 17.89 15.81
N PHE A 150 -1.04 18.11 14.56
CA PHE A 150 -1.81 17.61 13.42
C PHE A 150 -0.89 17.45 12.23
N LEU A 151 -1.32 16.63 11.27
CA LEU A 151 -0.70 16.45 9.97
C LEU A 151 -1.79 16.17 8.93
N LEU A 152 -1.59 16.69 7.72
CA LEU A 152 -2.48 16.52 6.57
C LEU A 152 -1.68 15.90 5.40
N PRO A 153 -1.24 14.64 5.51
CA PRO A 153 -0.55 14.00 4.39
C PRO A 153 -1.48 13.92 3.18
N MET A 154 -0.96 14.32 2.04
CA MET A 154 -1.61 14.23 0.75
C MET A 154 -0.91 13.17 -0.08
N LEU A 155 -1.63 12.11 -0.39
CA LEU A 155 -1.17 11.00 -1.21
C LEU A 155 -1.61 11.24 -2.65
N ASP A 156 -0.72 11.01 -3.58
CA ASP A 156 -1.04 10.96 -5.00
C ASP A 156 -1.68 9.63 -5.39
N GLY A 157 -2.07 9.46 -6.65
CA GLY A 157 -2.67 8.24 -7.17
C GLY A 157 -1.76 7.01 -7.04
N TRP A 158 -0.43 7.20 -6.97
CA TRP A 158 0.57 6.15 -6.82
C TRP A 158 0.90 5.82 -5.37
N THR A 159 0.18 6.41 -4.40
CA THR A 159 0.37 6.28 -2.95
C THR A 159 1.59 6.98 -2.37
N ASP A 160 2.31 7.76 -3.16
CA ASP A 160 3.39 8.60 -2.65
C ASP A 160 2.80 9.81 -1.91
N VAL A 161 3.34 10.10 -0.73
CA VAL A 161 2.99 11.30 0.04
C VAL A 161 3.78 12.47 -0.52
N PHE A 162 3.15 13.30 -1.35
CA PHE A 162 3.85 14.42 -1.99
C PHE A 162 3.94 15.67 -1.12
N GLN A 163 3.01 15.86 -0.14
CA GLN A 163 3.04 16.99 0.78
C GLN A 163 2.36 16.65 2.10
N VAL A 164 2.80 17.30 3.19
CA VAL A 164 2.26 17.10 4.55
C VAL A 164 2.18 18.42 5.29
N PRO A 165 1.18 19.28 5.05
CA PRO A 165 0.94 20.42 5.94
C PRO A 165 0.63 19.94 7.36
N GLY A 166 1.18 20.62 8.37
CA GLY A 166 0.99 20.21 9.75
C GLY A 166 2.03 20.81 10.68
N LYS A 167 1.95 20.45 11.96
CA LYS A 167 2.79 21.05 13.00
C LYS A 167 4.28 20.97 12.67
N ARG A 168 4.72 19.86 12.09
CA ARG A 168 6.14 19.65 11.74
C ARG A 168 6.62 20.56 10.60
N THR A 169 5.78 20.79 9.61
CA THR A 169 6.18 21.41 8.31
C THR A 169 5.76 22.86 8.19
N THR A 170 4.49 23.17 8.50
CA THR A 170 3.89 24.48 8.29
C THR A 170 3.46 25.18 9.59
N GLY A 171 3.71 24.54 10.74
CA GLY A 171 3.28 25.08 12.03
C GLY A 171 1.80 24.83 12.33
N THR A 172 1.28 25.54 13.35
CA THR A 172 -0.08 25.33 13.85
C THR A 172 -1.02 26.53 13.66
N GLY A 173 -0.53 27.63 13.10
CA GLY A 173 -1.37 28.79 12.77
C GLY A 173 -2.39 28.50 11.68
N ALA A 174 -3.34 29.40 11.51
CA ALA A 174 -4.29 29.32 10.40
C ALA A 174 -3.56 29.39 9.05
N GLN A 175 -3.97 28.56 8.10
CA GLN A 175 -3.31 28.47 6.81
C GLN A 175 -4.31 28.10 5.70
N THR A 176 -4.01 28.57 4.49
CA THR A 176 -4.79 28.27 3.30
C THR A 176 -3.86 27.83 2.19
N PHE A 177 -4.16 26.72 1.55
CA PHE A 177 -3.37 26.20 0.44
C PHE A 177 -4.27 25.63 -0.65
N ALA A 178 -3.75 25.64 -1.87
CA ALA A 178 -4.39 25.00 -3.00
C ALA A 178 -3.65 23.70 -3.37
N ILE A 179 -4.40 22.67 -3.72
CA ILE A 179 -3.88 21.46 -4.36
C ILE A 179 -4.13 21.63 -5.85
N THR A 180 -3.08 21.70 -6.65
CA THR A 180 -3.14 21.85 -8.12
C THR A 180 -2.80 20.51 -8.78
N GLY A 181 -3.50 20.16 -9.87
CA GLY A 181 -3.27 18.93 -10.62
C GLY A 181 -2.14 19.04 -11.66
N PRO A 182 -1.79 17.92 -12.31
CA PRO A 182 -0.81 17.91 -13.38
C PRO A 182 -1.18 18.87 -14.51
N GLY A 183 -0.19 19.66 -14.95
CA GLY A 183 -0.38 20.59 -16.07
C GLY A 183 -1.20 21.85 -15.78
N TRP A 184 -1.71 22.02 -14.55
CA TRP A 184 -2.38 23.26 -14.19
C TRP A 184 -1.39 24.44 -14.17
N SER A 185 -1.77 25.55 -14.79
CA SER A 185 -0.90 26.74 -14.97
C SER A 185 -1.64 28.07 -14.73
N GLY A 186 -2.77 28.04 -14.05
CA GLY A 186 -3.54 29.24 -13.71
C GLY A 186 -2.92 30.04 -12.57
N GLU A 187 -3.59 31.11 -12.16
CA GLU A 187 -3.22 31.94 -11.03
C GLU A 187 -4.05 31.59 -9.78
N LEU A 188 -3.37 31.53 -8.64
CA LEU A 188 -4.03 31.35 -7.35
C LEU A 188 -4.35 32.69 -6.68
N PRO A 189 -5.37 32.74 -5.85
CA PRO A 189 -5.68 33.92 -5.04
C PRO A 189 -4.48 34.31 -4.14
N LYS A 190 -4.35 35.61 -3.88
CA LYS A 190 -3.28 36.13 -3.02
C LYS A 190 -3.32 35.48 -1.63
N GLY A 191 -2.20 35.00 -1.15
CA GLY A 191 -2.06 34.39 0.18
C GLY A 191 -2.39 32.90 0.23
N VAL A 192 -2.74 32.28 -0.88
CA VAL A 192 -2.93 30.82 -1.01
C VAL A 192 -1.61 30.18 -1.42
N THR A 193 -1.11 29.25 -0.61
CA THR A 193 0.10 28.47 -0.92
C THR A 193 -0.23 27.37 -1.93
N GLU A 194 0.57 27.20 -2.97
CA GLU A 194 0.39 26.12 -3.94
C GLU A 194 1.10 24.84 -3.50
N TYR A 195 0.41 23.70 -3.60
CA TYR A 195 0.97 22.34 -3.52
C TYR A 195 0.61 21.58 -4.79
N LYS A 196 1.61 21.33 -5.62
CA LYS A 196 1.46 20.64 -6.90
C LYS A 196 1.38 19.12 -6.68
N SER A 197 0.26 18.52 -7.07
CA SER A 197 0.12 17.09 -7.11
C SER A 197 0.66 16.53 -8.41
N PRO A 198 1.42 15.41 -8.39
CA PRO A 198 1.84 14.73 -9.61
C PRO A 198 0.69 14.00 -10.33
N THR A 199 -0.46 13.81 -9.68
CA THR A 199 -1.64 13.13 -10.22
C THR A 199 -2.92 13.92 -10.00
N SER A 200 -3.95 13.63 -10.81
CA SER A 200 -5.28 14.26 -10.60
C SER A 200 -6.04 13.69 -9.41
N LEU A 201 -5.82 12.42 -9.08
CA LEU A 201 -6.38 11.80 -7.89
C LEU A 201 -5.50 12.12 -6.67
N VAL A 202 -6.12 12.67 -5.62
CA VAL A 202 -5.45 12.96 -4.35
C VAL A 202 -6.29 12.47 -3.19
N TRP A 203 -5.65 11.79 -2.25
CA TRP A 203 -6.21 11.45 -0.95
C TRP A 203 -5.55 12.26 0.15
N LEU A 204 -6.26 13.24 0.73
CA LEU A 204 -5.86 13.94 1.95
C LEU A 204 -6.28 13.09 3.14
N LEU A 205 -5.32 12.57 3.90
CA LEU A 205 -5.53 11.65 5.02
C LEU A 205 -5.10 12.29 6.34
N GLY A 206 -5.81 13.36 6.74
CA GLY A 206 -5.49 14.18 7.89
C GLY A 206 -5.70 13.48 9.23
N ARG A 207 -4.86 13.82 10.20
CA ARG A 207 -4.89 13.33 11.57
C ARG A 207 -4.70 14.49 12.55
N ILE A 208 -5.59 14.61 13.52
CA ILE A 208 -5.53 15.63 14.57
C ILE A 208 -5.39 14.91 15.92
N TYR A 209 -4.33 15.19 16.66
CA TYR A 209 -4.09 14.56 17.97
C TYR A 209 -5.25 14.84 18.93
N SER A 210 -5.65 13.80 19.65
CA SER A 210 -6.64 13.87 20.73
C SER A 210 -6.16 13.09 21.94
N THR A 211 -6.65 13.48 23.12
CA THR A 211 -6.42 12.72 24.37
C THR A 211 -7.47 11.63 24.59
N GLY A 212 -8.55 11.64 23.80
CA GLY A 212 -9.65 10.68 23.93
C GLY A 212 -10.68 11.03 25.00
N THR A 213 -10.54 12.17 25.71
CA THR A 213 -11.56 12.61 26.65
C THR A 213 -12.72 13.34 25.95
N PRO A 214 -13.95 13.33 26.51
CA PRO A 214 -15.08 14.03 25.92
C PRO A 214 -14.81 15.52 25.67
N GLU A 215 -14.12 16.19 26.57
CA GLU A 215 -13.75 17.61 26.47
C GLU A 215 -12.78 17.84 25.31
N ASP A 216 -11.80 16.95 25.15
CA ASP A 216 -10.83 17.08 24.10
C ASP A 216 -11.43 16.71 22.73
N TYR A 217 -12.30 15.71 22.67
CA TYR A 217 -13.09 15.45 21.45
C TYR A 217 -13.85 16.69 21.01
N LYS A 218 -14.56 17.35 21.94
CA LYS A 218 -15.29 18.61 21.64
C LYS A 218 -14.35 19.69 21.08
N ALA A 219 -13.16 19.83 21.64
CA ALA A 219 -12.16 20.79 21.16
C ALA A 219 -11.68 20.44 19.73
N VAL A 220 -11.40 19.14 19.44
CA VAL A 220 -10.99 18.69 18.10
C VAL A 220 -12.14 18.85 17.10
N HIS A 221 -13.39 18.54 17.48
CA HIS A 221 -14.57 18.75 16.61
C HIS A 221 -14.68 20.21 16.18
N ALA A 222 -14.51 21.15 17.11
CA ALA A 222 -14.56 22.59 16.78
C ALA A 222 -13.47 23.02 15.79
N LEU A 223 -12.31 22.33 15.76
CA LEU A 223 -11.27 22.55 14.76
C LEU A 223 -11.66 21.90 13.42
N GLN A 224 -12.10 20.65 13.44
CA GLN A 224 -12.53 19.92 12.25
C GLN A 224 -13.65 20.66 11.52
N ASP A 225 -14.62 21.23 12.25
CA ASP A 225 -15.79 21.93 11.69
C ASP A 225 -15.42 23.23 10.98
N LYS A 226 -14.28 23.83 11.33
CA LYS A 226 -13.72 25.02 10.68
C LYS A 226 -12.85 24.71 9.47
N MET A 227 -12.47 23.46 9.26
CA MET A 227 -11.75 23.07 8.05
C MET A 227 -12.69 23.04 6.86
N THR A 228 -12.30 23.71 5.76
CA THR A 228 -13.09 23.75 4.53
C THR A 228 -12.27 23.32 3.33
N ALA A 229 -12.96 22.77 2.33
CA ALA A 229 -12.43 22.48 1.01
C ALA A 229 -13.40 23.03 -0.02
N VAL A 230 -12.90 23.85 -0.92
CA VAL A 230 -13.72 24.46 -2.00
C VAL A 230 -12.97 24.38 -3.34
N PRO A 231 -13.65 24.15 -4.46
CA PRO A 231 -13.01 24.28 -5.77
C PRO A 231 -12.60 25.73 -6.01
N LEU A 232 -11.54 25.94 -6.78
CA LEU A 232 -10.98 27.29 -7.05
C LEU A 232 -12.04 28.26 -7.61
N SER A 233 -12.91 27.80 -8.49
CA SER A 233 -14.00 28.57 -9.08
C SER A 233 -15.02 29.12 -8.07
N SER A 234 -15.09 28.50 -6.90
CA SER A 234 -15.98 28.88 -5.78
C SER A 234 -15.27 29.67 -4.68
N TRP A 235 -13.97 29.92 -4.81
CA TRP A 235 -13.23 30.67 -3.80
C TRP A 235 -13.78 32.07 -3.58
N GLY A 236 -13.97 32.44 -2.31
CA GLY A 236 -14.53 33.75 -1.93
C GLY A 236 -16.03 33.90 -2.15
N LYS A 237 -16.73 32.81 -2.48
CA LYS A 237 -18.19 32.78 -2.66
C LYS A 237 -18.81 31.75 -1.70
N PRO A 238 -20.11 31.87 -1.40
CA PRO A 238 -20.83 30.78 -0.74
C PRO A 238 -20.73 29.48 -1.57
N TYR A 239 -20.34 28.40 -0.91
CA TYR A 239 -20.19 27.09 -1.54
C TYR A 239 -20.90 26.02 -0.70
N THR A 240 -21.79 25.30 -1.34
CA THR A 240 -22.43 24.11 -0.78
C THR A 240 -22.00 22.93 -1.64
N PRO A 241 -21.34 21.91 -1.08
CA PRO A 241 -20.98 20.71 -1.83
C PRO A 241 -22.22 20.02 -2.39
N GLU A 242 -22.13 19.55 -3.63
CA GLU A 242 -23.17 18.71 -4.23
C GLU A 242 -23.22 17.33 -3.53
N PRO A 243 -24.40 16.74 -3.40
CA PRO A 243 -24.52 15.34 -2.96
C PRO A 243 -23.71 14.41 -3.85
N GLY A 244 -23.12 13.39 -3.25
CA GLY A 244 -22.40 12.35 -3.99
C GLY A 244 -23.37 11.51 -4.83
N LYS A 245 -22.82 10.90 -5.87
CA LYS A 245 -23.56 9.93 -6.70
C LYS A 245 -23.26 8.53 -6.18
N VAL A 246 -24.31 7.80 -5.83
CA VAL A 246 -24.19 6.39 -5.41
C VAL A 246 -24.33 5.49 -6.64
N ASP A 247 -23.31 4.66 -6.88
CA ASP A 247 -23.34 3.63 -7.89
C ASP A 247 -23.61 2.26 -7.22
N PRO A 248 -24.79 1.65 -7.45
CA PRO A 248 -25.15 0.38 -6.85
C PRO A 248 -24.34 -0.80 -7.37
N ALA A 249 -23.57 -0.63 -8.46
CA ALA A 249 -22.70 -1.67 -8.99
C ALA A 249 -21.38 -1.81 -8.20
N ILE A 250 -21.05 -0.84 -7.34
CA ILE A 250 -19.86 -0.91 -6.50
C ILE A 250 -20.08 -1.89 -5.36
N ASP A 251 -19.23 -2.90 -5.25
CA ASP A 251 -19.24 -3.82 -4.12
C ASP A 251 -18.73 -3.11 -2.85
N MET A 252 -19.67 -2.80 -1.97
CA MET A 252 -19.42 -2.10 -0.69
C MET A 252 -19.05 -3.04 0.46
N LYS A 253 -19.02 -4.36 0.24
CA LYS A 253 -18.89 -5.38 1.30
C LYS A 253 -17.55 -6.10 1.27
N THR A 254 -17.07 -6.44 0.10
CA THR A 254 -15.78 -7.14 -0.07
C THR A 254 -14.64 -6.17 0.18
N ALA A 255 -13.62 -6.58 0.95
CA ALA A 255 -12.45 -5.77 1.21
C ALA A 255 -11.77 -5.35 -0.12
N VAL A 256 -11.28 -4.09 -0.18
CA VAL A 256 -10.65 -3.53 -1.40
C VAL A 256 -9.57 -4.45 -1.97
N ARG A 257 -8.68 -4.92 -1.11
CA ARG A 257 -7.60 -5.83 -1.51
C ARG A 257 -8.15 -7.08 -2.21
N GLU A 258 -9.16 -7.71 -1.65
CA GLU A 258 -9.77 -8.90 -2.23
C GLU A 258 -10.44 -8.59 -3.58
N GLN A 259 -11.04 -7.41 -3.74
CA GLN A 259 -11.60 -6.98 -5.02
C GLN A 259 -10.50 -6.79 -6.08
N VAL A 260 -9.37 -6.16 -5.72
CA VAL A 260 -8.23 -5.97 -6.61
C VAL A 260 -7.62 -7.32 -6.99
N ASP A 261 -7.41 -8.20 -6.01
CA ASP A 261 -6.79 -9.51 -6.20
C ASP A 261 -7.66 -10.45 -7.07
N LYS A 262 -8.98 -10.22 -7.15
CA LYS A 262 -9.93 -10.96 -8.00
C LYS A 262 -10.03 -10.45 -9.44
N LEU A 263 -9.47 -9.29 -9.75
CA LEU A 263 -9.47 -8.79 -11.14
C LEU A 263 -8.67 -9.76 -12.04
N ASP A 264 -9.26 -10.14 -13.16
CA ASP A 264 -8.48 -10.79 -14.19
C ASP A 264 -7.47 -9.80 -14.83
N ALA A 265 -6.48 -10.33 -15.52
CA ALA A 265 -5.42 -9.51 -16.10
C ALA A 265 -5.96 -8.44 -17.07
N ASN A 266 -7.00 -8.76 -17.87
CA ASN A 266 -7.56 -7.82 -18.84
C ASN A 266 -8.28 -6.67 -18.13
N ALA A 267 -9.12 -6.97 -17.14
CA ALA A 267 -9.80 -5.97 -16.34
C ALA A 267 -8.80 -5.08 -15.58
N TYR A 268 -7.77 -5.71 -14.99
CA TYR A 268 -6.72 -5.00 -14.27
C TYR A 268 -5.93 -4.03 -15.17
N PHE A 269 -5.41 -4.51 -16.31
CA PHE A 269 -4.59 -3.67 -17.18
C PHE A 269 -5.39 -2.61 -17.95
N LYS A 270 -6.67 -2.89 -18.26
CA LYS A 270 -7.57 -1.85 -18.77
C LYS A 270 -7.78 -0.74 -17.74
N LEU A 271 -8.05 -1.10 -16.49
CA LEU A 271 -8.22 -0.12 -15.42
C LEU A 271 -6.93 0.67 -15.19
N LEU A 272 -5.76 0.00 -15.13
CA LEU A 272 -4.47 0.66 -14.99
C LEU A 272 -4.23 1.69 -16.11
N ALA A 273 -4.44 1.30 -17.37
CA ALA A 273 -4.26 2.19 -18.53
C ALA A 273 -5.22 3.39 -18.48
N GLU A 274 -6.48 3.19 -18.11
CA GLU A 274 -7.46 4.25 -17.92
C GLU A 274 -7.03 5.25 -16.84
N LEU A 275 -6.58 4.74 -15.70
CA LEU A 275 -6.13 5.57 -14.59
C LEU A 275 -4.90 6.39 -14.93
N MET A 276 -3.98 5.86 -15.73
CA MET A 276 -2.78 6.59 -16.17
C MET A 276 -3.06 7.76 -17.11
N LYS A 277 -4.27 7.92 -17.64
CA LYS A 277 -4.65 9.09 -18.45
C LYS A 277 -4.63 10.39 -17.64
N THR A 278 -5.04 10.32 -16.38
CA THR A 278 -5.13 11.48 -15.48
C THR A 278 -4.14 11.40 -14.33
N ASN A 279 -3.50 10.26 -14.14
CA ASN A 279 -2.51 10.01 -13.10
C ASN A 279 -1.21 9.51 -13.74
N PRO A 280 -0.45 10.43 -14.37
CA PRO A 280 0.74 10.03 -15.10
C PRO A 280 1.77 9.36 -14.17
N PRO A 281 2.59 8.44 -14.71
CA PRO A 281 3.76 7.92 -14.03
C PRO A 281 4.71 9.02 -13.57
N ASN A 282 5.45 8.77 -12.48
CA ASN A 282 6.53 9.67 -12.08
C ASN A 282 7.66 9.68 -13.13
N ALA A 283 8.43 10.76 -13.19
CA ALA A 283 9.52 10.89 -14.17
C ALA A 283 10.56 9.77 -14.06
N ASP A 284 10.85 9.32 -12.83
CA ASP A 284 11.81 8.25 -12.56
C ASP A 284 11.31 6.85 -13.00
N ASP A 285 10.01 6.71 -13.31
CA ASP A 285 9.40 5.48 -13.78
C ASP A 285 9.60 5.23 -15.29
N ALA A 286 10.29 6.12 -16.02
CA ALA A 286 10.50 5.99 -17.46
C ALA A 286 11.01 4.59 -17.91
N PRO A 287 11.94 3.91 -17.20
CA PRO A 287 12.34 2.55 -17.55
C PRO A 287 11.20 1.53 -17.42
N MET A 288 10.33 1.68 -16.41
CA MET A 288 9.16 0.82 -16.24
C MET A 288 8.11 1.10 -17.32
N VAL A 289 7.86 2.36 -17.65
CA VAL A 289 6.95 2.74 -18.74
C VAL A 289 7.40 2.13 -20.08
N ALA A 290 8.70 2.09 -20.35
CA ALA A 290 9.23 1.43 -21.54
C ALA A 290 8.97 -0.09 -21.54
N LYS A 291 8.97 -0.77 -20.39
CA LYS A 291 8.56 -2.17 -20.25
C LYS A 291 7.06 -2.36 -20.48
N LEU A 292 6.22 -1.49 -19.89
CA LEU A 292 4.77 -1.52 -20.06
C LEU A 292 4.38 -1.41 -21.55
N ALA A 293 5.06 -0.55 -22.31
CA ALA A 293 4.81 -0.37 -23.73
C ALA A 293 5.01 -1.66 -24.55
N GLN A 294 5.93 -2.55 -24.16
CA GLN A 294 6.18 -3.83 -24.83
C GLN A 294 5.00 -4.80 -24.75
N ILE A 295 4.12 -4.61 -23.77
CA ILE A 295 2.89 -5.40 -23.60
C ILE A 295 1.64 -4.55 -23.88
N GLY A 296 1.78 -3.46 -24.62
CA GLY A 296 0.69 -2.62 -25.10
C GLY A 296 0.07 -1.68 -24.06
N ILE A 297 0.70 -1.49 -22.91
CA ILE A 297 0.23 -0.56 -21.86
C ILE A 297 1.03 0.74 -22.01
N VAL A 298 0.37 1.80 -22.53
CA VAL A 298 1.00 3.10 -22.77
C VAL A 298 0.23 4.19 -22.03
N PRO A 299 0.89 5.00 -21.16
CA PRO A 299 0.23 6.10 -20.49
C PRO A 299 -0.51 7.04 -21.45
N GLY A 300 -1.74 7.42 -21.09
CA GLY A 300 -2.57 8.29 -21.93
C GLY A 300 -3.32 7.59 -23.07
N GLN A 301 -3.14 6.28 -23.27
CA GLN A 301 -3.82 5.49 -24.29
C GLN A 301 -4.70 4.41 -23.69
N ASP A 302 -5.71 3.96 -24.47
CA ASP A 302 -6.52 2.81 -24.10
C ASP A 302 -5.73 1.51 -24.30
N PHE A 303 -5.86 0.59 -23.35
CA PHE A 303 -5.33 -0.77 -23.51
C PHE A 303 -6.32 -1.64 -24.29
N ASP A 304 -5.86 -2.16 -25.43
CA ASP A 304 -6.65 -3.05 -26.29
C ASP A 304 -5.87 -4.35 -26.54
N PRO A 305 -6.16 -5.43 -25.81
CA PRO A 305 -5.47 -6.71 -25.97
C PRO A 305 -5.71 -7.37 -27.33
N SER A 306 -6.75 -6.98 -28.09
CA SER A 306 -7.01 -7.52 -29.44
C SER A 306 -5.95 -7.12 -30.45
N LYS A 307 -5.17 -6.08 -30.18
CA LYS A 307 -4.06 -5.60 -31.03
C LYS A 307 -2.73 -6.27 -30.72
N LEU A 308 -2.68 -7.12 -29.69
CA LEU A 308 -1.45 -7.80 -29.28
C LEU A 308 -1.34 -9.19 -29.92
N ASP A 309 -0.10 -9.70 -30.00
CA ASP A 309 0.15 -11.10 -30.35
C ASP A 309 -0.58 -12.02 -29.33
N PRO A 310 -1.34 -13.03 -29.79
CA PRO A 310 -2.05 -13.96 -28.92
C PRO A 310 -1.17 -14.62 -27.84
N ALA A 311 0.11 -14.86 -28.13
CA ALA A 311 1.06 -15.39 -27.16
C ALA A 311 1.36 -14.38 -26.04
N VAL A 312 1.44 -13.08 -26.37
CA VAL A 312 1.58 -12.02 -25.36
C VAL A 312 0.37 -11.97 -24.46
N VAL A 313 -0.85 -12.00 -25.03
CA VAL A 313 -2.10 -12.00 -24.24
C VAL A 313 -2.17 -13.20 -23.29
N LYS A 314 -1.74 -14.41 -23.75
CA LYS A 314 -1.67 -15.60 -22.90
C LYS A 314 -0.66 -15.43 -21.73
N GLY A 315 0.48 -14.83 -21.99
CA GLY A 315 1.47 -14.53 -20.96
C GLY A 315 0.91 -13.56 -19.92
N MET A 316 0.30 -12.46 -20.38
CA MET A 316 -0.32 -11.46 -19.51
C MET A 316 -1.43 -12.04 -18.63
N ALA A 317 -2.26 -12.94 -19.19
CA ALA A 317 -3.36 -13.58 -18.44
C ALA A 317 -2.89 -14.37 -17.20
N LYS A 318 -1.64 -14.81 -17.18
CA LYS A 318 -1.04 -15.58 -16.08
C LYS A 318 -0.38 -14.71 -15.00
N ALA A 319 -0.24 -13.41 -15.22
CA ALA A 319 0.55 -12.52 -14.38
C ALA A 319 -0.04 -12.21 -13.00
N PRO A 320 -1.36 -12.08 -12.77
CA PRO A 320 -1.89 -11.61 -11.48
C PRO A 320 -1.41 -12.44 -10.29
N LYS A 321 -1.54 -13.78 -10.36
CA LYS A 321 -1.18 -14.65 -9.24
C LYS A 321 0.30 -14.57 -8.84
N PRO A 322 1.29 -14.76 -9.74
CA PRO A 322 2.70 -14.61 -9.37
C PRO A 322 3.04 -13.19 -8.89
N ALA A 323 2.38 -12.15 -9.41
CA ALA A 323 2.59 -10.78 -8.94
C ALA A 323 2.11 -10.60 -7.48
N GLN A 324 0.92 -11.09 -7.14
CA GLN A 324 0.40 -11.07 -5.76
C GLN A 324 1.30 -11.86 -4.82
N GLU A 325 1.80 -13.02 -5.24
CA GLU A 325 2.75 -13.82 -4.47
C GLU A 325 4.07 -13.06 -4.23
N GLN A 326 4.61 -12.38 -5.24
CA GLN A 326 5.82 -11.55 -5.11
C GLN A 326 5.60 -10.36 -4.17
N ILE A 327 4.46 -9.66 -4.28
CA ILE A 327 4.12 -8.55 -3.38
C ILE A 327 4.16 -9.04 -1.92
N MET A 328 3.53 -10.15 -1.61
CA MET A 328 3.48 -10.67 -0.24
C MET A 328 4.80 -11.28 0.23
N ALA A 329 5.58 -11.88 -0.67
CA ALA A 329 6.91 -12.40 -0.36
C ALA A 329 7.87 -11.27 0.07
N TRP A 330 7.66 -10.04 -0.43
CA TRP A 330 8.48 -8.87 -0.08
C TRP A 330 8.47 -8.53 1.41
N LEU A 331 7.49 -9.01 2.17
CA LEU A 331 7.49 -8.87 3.63
C LEU A 331 8.76 -9.50 4.27
N LYS A 332 9.29 -10.59 3.69
CA LYS A 332 10.53 -11.25 4.14
C LYS A 332 11.73 -10.78 3.33
N GLU A 333 11.61 -10.72 2.02
CA GLU A 333 12.70 -10.36 1.10
C GLU A 333 13.12 -8.91 1.29
N GLY A 334 12.19 -8.01 1.59
CA GLY A 334 12.45 -6.60 1.89
C GLY A 334 13.29 -6.37 3.15
N VAL A 335 13.32 -7.32 4.09
CA VAL A 335 14.27 -7.27 5.23
C VAL A 335 15.70 -7.43 4.72
N VAL A 336 15.95 -8.39 3.83
CA VAL A 336 17.26 -8.62 3.21
C VAL A 336 17.65 -7.45 2.31
N ALA A 337 16.69 -6.87 1.59
CA ALA A 337 16.89 -5.69 0.75
C ALA A 337 17.08 -4.38 1.55
N GLY A 338 16.85 -4.39 2.87
CA GLY A 338 16.97 -3.21 3.73
C GLY A 338 15.79 -2.25 3.64
N ASP A 339 14.64 -2.69 3.14
CA ASP A 339 13.38 -1.93 3.11
C ASP A 339 12.63 -2.04 4.44
N PHE A 340 12.83 -3.15 5.15
CA PHE A 340 12.33 -3.36 6.50
C PHE A 340 13.49 -3.63 7.45
N LYS A 341 13.34 -3.13 8.68
CA LYS A 341 14.24 -3.42 9.80
C LYS A 341 13.54 -4.36 10.76
N VAL A 342 14.30 -5.31 11.31
CA VAL A 342 13.86 -6.19 12.39
C VAL A 342 14.85 -6.05 13.52
N GLU A 343 14.38 -5.61 14.69
CA GLU A 343 15.21 -5.36 15.85
C GLU A 343 14.43 -5.60 17.14
N ASN A 344 14.98 -6.38 18.06
CA ASN A 344 14.37 -6.66 19.38
C ASN A 344 12.93 -7.16 19.30
N GLY A 345 12.58 -7.99 18.27
CA GLY A 345 11.23 -8.48 18.04
C GLY A 345 10.28 -7.46 17.38
N TRP A 346 10.78 -6.29 16.94
CA TRP A 346 10.02 -5.27 16.25
C TRP A 346 10.36 -5.22 14.77
N ALA A 347 9.35 -5.24 13.91
CA ALA A 347 9.49 -5.03 12.47
C ALA A 347 8.94 -3.65 12.10
N PHE A 348 9.69 -2.88 11.32
CA PHE A 348 9.30 -1.56 10.86
C PHE A 348 10.04 -1.15 9.59
N THR A 349 9.55 -0.12 8.91
CA THR A 349 10.23 0.51 7.78
C THR A 349 10.41 2.01 8.03
N THR A 350 11.52 2.55 7.53
CA THR A 350 11.80 3.98 7.44
C THR A 350 11.76 4.47 6.00
N LYS A 351 11.13 3.70 5.11
CA LYS A 351 11.04 3.97 3.66
C LYS A 351 9.58 3.97 3.16
N ALA A 352 8.60 4.21 4.04
CA ALA A 352 7.20 4.31 3.65
C ALA A 352 6.83 5.73 3.18
N GLY A 353 5.77 5.85 2.39
CA GLY A 353 5.19 7.14 1.96
C GLY A 353 5.97 7.87 0.87
N THR A 354 7.18 7.45 0.53
CA THR A 354 7.97 7.89 -0.64
C THR A 354 8.82 6.71 -1.07
N TYR A 355 8.53 6.14 -2.21
CA TYR A 355 9.08 4.84 -2.59
C TYR A 355 10.07 4.91 -3.77
N GLY A 356 10.05 6.01 -4.56
CA GLY A 356 10.83 6.08 -5.78
C GLY A 356 10.53 4.89 -6.68
N THR A 357 11.56 4.19 -7.13
CA THR A 357 11.44 3.00 -7.99
C THR A 357 11.37 1.67 -7.24
N SER A 358 11.20 1.69 -5.92
CA SER A 358 11.01 0.48 -5.10
C SER A 358 9.57 -0.05 -5.23
N TYR A 359 9.22 -0.56 -6.41
CA TYR A 359 7.83 -0.93 -6.74
C TYR A 359 7.24 -2.03 -5.84
N LEU A 360 8.04 -3.03 -5.48
CA LEU A 360 7.59 -4.09 -4.56
C LEU A 360 7.31 -3.54 -3.16
N GLN A 361 8.16 -2.64 -2.65
CA GLN A 361 7.93 -1.96 -1.38
C GLN A 361 6.64 -1.14 -1.42
N ARG A 362 6.43 -0.35 -2.48
CA ARG A 362 5.22 0.46 -2.67
C ARG A 362 3.97 -0.43 -2.74
N ALA A 363 4.01 -1.51 -3.52
CA ALA A 363 2.90 -2.44 -3.66
C ALA A 363 2.60 -3.17 -2.35
N LEU A 364 3.62 -3.65 -1.62
CA LEU A 364 3.42 -4.30 -0.33
C LEU A 364 2.80 -3.35 0.70
N VAL A 365 3.35 -2.13 0.86
CA VAL A 365 2.79 -1.16 1.81
C VAL A 365 1.35 -0.81 1.41
N THR A 366 1.05 -0.70 0.11
CA THR A 366 -0.33 -0.52 -0.36
C THR A 366 -1.23 -1.69 0.05
N ALA A 367 -0.75 -2.93 -0.05
CA ALA A 367 -1.53 -4.13 0.27
C ALA A 367 -1.83 -4.31 1.77
N ILE A 368 -0.93 -3.86 2.66
CA ILE A 368 -1.02 -4.13 4.11
C ILE A 368 -1.14 -2.89 4.98
N GLY A 369 -0.91 -1.69 4.43
CA GLY A 369 -0.87 -0.43 5.20
C GLY A 369 -1.10 0.81 4.33
N LEU A 370 -2.09 0.75 3.41
CA LEU A 370 -2.45 1.87 2.56
C LEU A 370 -2.68 3.15 3.38
N GLY A 371 -2.10 4.26 2.95
CA GLY A 371 -2.15 5.52 3.69
C GLY A 371 -1.00 5.70 4.68
N ALA A 372 0.09 4.94 4.52
CA ALA A 372 1.30 5.10 5.32
C ALA A 372 1.89 6.50 5.20
N ASN A 373 2.39 7.01 6.32
CA ASN A 373 3.07 8.31 6.37
C ASN A 373 4.54 8.19 5.95
N ARG A 374 5.14 9.34 5.65
CA ARG A 374 6.61 9.46 5.59
C ARG A 374 7.21 9.17 6.97
N PRO A 375 8.43 8.62 7.07
CA PRO A 375 9.05 8.30 8.35
C PRO A 375 9.26 9.52 9.25
N GLN A 376 9.45 10.72 8.67
CA GLN A 376 9.53 11.98 9.42
C GLN A 376 8.20 12.36 10.10
N ASP A 377 7.09 11.87 9.59
CA ASP A 377 5.75 12.15 10.11
C ASP A 377 5.26 11.07 11.07
N ALA A 378 5.47 9.79 10.73
CA ALA A 378 5.16 8.68 11.63
C ALA A 378 5.85 7.37 11.22
N ILE A 379 6.27 6.58 12.22
CA ILE A 379 6.77 5.21 12.06
C ILE A 379 5.92 4.28 12.91
N TYR A 380 5.69 3.06 12.42
CA TYR A 380 4.77 2.07 13.00
C TYR A 380 5.46 0.73 13.28
N PRO A 381 6.36 0.63 14.26
CA PRO A 381 6.95 -0.64 14.64
C PRO A 381 5.89 -1.61 15.14
N THR A 382 5.89 -2.83 14.60
CA THR A 382 4.95 -3.88 14.95
C THR A 382 5.70 -5.09 15.49
N SER A 383 5.20 -5.69 16.55
CA SER A 383 5.75 -6.90 17.14
C SER A 383 4.64 -7.93 17.33
N THR A 384 4.86 -9.13 16.80
CA THR A 384 3.95 -10.28 16.95
C THR A 384 4.48 -11.30 17.96
N GLY A 385 5.65 -11.05 18.54
CA GLY A 385 6.32 -11.92 19.49
C GLY A 385 7.74 -11.44 19.78
N PRO A 386 8.42 -12.01 20.78
CA PRO A 386 9.74 -11.56 21.21
C PRO A 386 10.81 -11.58 20.12
N ASP A 387 10.67 -12.49 19.13
CA ASP A 387 11.61 -12.71 18.03
C ASP A 387 10.92 -12.79 16.65
N LEU A 388 9.64 -12.38 16.56
CA LEU A 388 8.74 -12.48 15.40
C LEU A 388 8.39 -13.92 14.96
N VAL A 389 9.04 -14.92 15.49
CA VAL A 389 8.75 -16.35 15.22
C VAL A 389 7.80 -16.90 16.29
N LYS A 390 8.17 -16.70 17.57
CA LYS A 390 7.32 -17.04 18.71
C LYS A 390 6.27 -15.96 18.91
N LYS A 391 5.02 -16.32 18.87
CA LYS A 391 3.90 -15.38 19.10
C LYS A 391 3.80 -14.99 20.57
N TYR A 392 3.27 -13.79 20.84
CA TYR A 392 2.82 -13.45 22.18
C TYR A 392 1.61 -14.30 22.56
N ASP A 393 1.59 -14.76 23.80
CA ASP A 393 0.56 -15.61 24.38
C ASP A 393 -0.02 -14.88 25.58
N GLY A 394 -1.30 -14.53 25.54
CA GLY A 394 -1.96 -13.75 26.60
C GLY A 394 -2.17 -14.51 27.91
N SER A 395 -1.87 -15.82 27.98
CA SER A 395 -1.77 -16.55 29.24
C SER A 395 -0.52 -16.21 30.06
N LYS A 396 0.43 -15.50 29.44
CA LYS A 396 1.71 -15.10 30.00
C LYS A 396 1.73 -13.62 30.33
N LYS A 397 2.76 -13.22 31.06
CA LYS A 397 3.01 -11.83 31.43
C LYS A 397 4.25 -11.33 30.72
N TYR A 398 4.21 -10.08 30.31
CA TYR A 398 5.35 -9.44 29.64
C TYR A 398 5.60 -8.06 30.21
N VAL A 399 6.86 -7.63 30.12
CA VAL A 399 7.29 -6.29 30.51
C VAL A 399 8.12 -5.68 29.38
N MET A 400 7.78 -4.44 29.04
CA MET A 400 8.60 -3.55 28.20
C MET A 400 9.16 -2.45 29.06
N ARG A 401 10.49 -2.35 29.17
CA ARG A 401 11.17 -1.39 30.04
C ARG A 401 11.83 -0.30 29.24
N PHE A 402 11.52 0.94 29.56
CA PHE A 402 12.27 2.10 29.13
C PHE A 402 13.22 2.53 30.23
N GLU A 403 14.51 2.54 29.96
CA GLU A 403 15.50 3.08 30.88
C GLU A 403 15.28 4.58 31.08
N LYS A 404 15.82 5.16 32.16
CA LYS A 404 15.67 6.58 32.46
C LYS A 404 16.02 7.45 31.26
N GLY A 405 15.07 8.25 30.78
CA GLY A 405 15.24 9.16 29.66
C GLY A 405 15.27 8.47 28.27
N GLN A 406 14.98 7.14 28.19
CA GLN A 406 15.00 6.37 26.95
C GLN A 406 13.61 6.07 26.39
N THR A 407 12.60 6.87 26.75
CA THR A 407 11.30 6.80 26.06
C THR A 407 11.45 7.17 24.58
N PRO A 408 10.51 6.76 23.70
CA PRO A 408 10.63 7.02 22.26
C PRO A 408 10.97 8.48 21.92
N PRO A 409 12.04 8.72 21.16
CA PRO A 409 12.51 10.08 20.85
C PRO A 409 11.65 10.71 19.75
N VAL A 410 10.64 11.46 20.16
CA VAL A 410 9.69 12.12 19.26
C VAL A 410 9.52 13.59 19.63
N ASP A 411 9.27 14.44 18.66
CA ASP A 411 8.85 15.84 18.86
C ASP A 411 7.32 15.98 18.83
N GLY A 412 6.63 14.98 18.33
CA GLY A 412 5.19 14.84 18.41
C GLY A 412 4.73 14.06 19.64
N PHE A 413 4.33 12.83 19.46
CA PHE A 413 3.93 11.92 20.54
C PHE A 413 4.16 10.46 20.12
N TRP A 414 4.13 9.57 21.10
CA TRP A 414 4.21 8.13 20.86
C TRP A 414 3.10 7.39 21.59
N SER A 415 2.77 6.19 21.12
CA SER A 415 1.90 5.23 21.80
C SER A 415 2.35 3.79 21.57
N LEU A 416 1.96 2.91 22.49
CA LEU A 416 2.01 1.46 22.37
C LEU A 416 0.58 0.93 22.37
N THR A 417 0.16 0.29 21.31
CA THR A 417 -1.22 -0.19 21.11
C THR A 417 -1.27 -1.72 21.19
N MET A 418 -2.31 -2.23 21.85
CA MET A 418 -2.67 -3.63 21.92
C MET A 418 -3.69 -3.98 20.85
N TYR A 419 -3.45 -5.06 20.13
CA TYR A 419 -4.41 -5.68 19.20
C TYR A 419 -4.52 -7.18 19.45
N ASP A 420 -5.66 -7.74 19.06
CA ASP A 420 -5.79 -9.19 18.87
C ASP A 420 -4.94 -9.66 17.66
N LYS A 421 -4.90 -10.98 17.43
CA LYS A 421 -4.15 -11.59 16.32
C LYS A 421 -4.60 -11.12 14.93
N ASP A 422 -5.81 -10.56 14.81
CA ASP A 422 -6.41 -10.06 13.58
C ASP A 422 -6.29 -8.53 13.45
N TYR A 423 -5.50 -7.89 14.32
CA TYR A 423 -5.23 -6.45 14.36
C TYR A 423 -6.44 -5.58 14.74
N PHE A 424 -7.34 -6.05 15.59
CA PHE A 424 -8.42 -5.26 16.15
C PHE A 424 -8.22 -4.98 17.63
N PHE A 425 -8.84 -3.92 18.14
CA PHE A 425 -8.77 -3.62 19.57
C PHE A 425 -9.38 -4.73 20.40
N VAL A 426 -8.76 -4.99 21.55
CA VAL A 426 -9.18 -5.97 22.53
C VAL A 426 -10.09 -5.33 23.56
N ASP A 427 -11.30 -5.87 23.74
CA ASP A 427 -12.22 -5.45 24.80
C ASP A 427 -11.58 -5.68 26.18
N ASN A 428 -11.64 -4.68 27.04
CA ASN A 428 -11.08 -4.77 28.39
C ASN A 428 -11.80 -3.82 29.36
N PRO A 429 -11.78 -4.11 30.68
CA PRO A 429 -12.52 -3.36 31.70
C PRO A 429 -12.17 -1.86 31.81
N LEU A 430 -11.00 -1.46 31.30
CA LEU A 430 -10.53 -0.09 31.34
C LEU A 430 -10.83 0.69 30.05
N ASN A 431 -11.37 0.04 29.00
CA ASN A 431 -11.43 0.60 27.64
C ASN A 431 -10.07 1.20 27.21
N ARG A 432 -8.99 0.56 27.64
CA ARG A 432 -7.61 1.01 27.41
C ARG A 432 -7.00 0.18 26.27
N TYR A 433 -6.86 0.77 25.11
CA TYR A 433 -6.27 0.13 23.94
C TYR A 433 -4.82 0.52 23.71
N THR A 434 -4.40 1.65 24.33
CA THR A 434 -3.05 2.18 24.18
C THR A 434 -2.47 2.65 25.51
N LEU A 435 -1.13 2.63 25.61
CA LEU A 435 -0.34 3.41 26.55
C LEU A 435 0.49 4.43 25.75
N SER A 436 0.63 5.64 26.29
CA SER A 436 1.33 6.72 25.61
C SER A 436 1.88 7.74 26.61
N GLN A 437 2.66 8.71 26.15
CA GLN A 437 3.18 9.79 26.98
C GLN A 437 2.11 10.63 27.70
N ARG A 438 0.83 10.55 27.28
CA ARG A 438 -0.30 11.19 27.98
C ARG A 438 -0.67 10.49 29.27
N ASN A 439 -0.25 9.23 29.46
CA ASN A 439 -0.46 8.50 30.69
C ASN A 439 0.54 8.96 31.74
N LYS A 440 0.07 9.07 32.98
CA LYS A 440 0.92 9.35 34.12
C LYS A 440 1.57 8.06 34.60
N PHE A 441 2.68 7.67 33.96
CA PHE A 441 3.39 6.44 34.33
C PHE A 441 4.00 6.55 35.73
N LYS A 442 3.93 5.46 36.49
CA LYS A 442 4.72 5.26 37.69
C LYS A 442 6.13 4.87 37.27
N THR A 443 7.12 5.65 37.73
CA THR A 443 8.54 5.37 37.50
C THR A 443 9.12 4.51 38.61
N ASN A 444 10.08 3.69 38.27
CA ASN A 444 10.88 2.94 39.23
C ASN A 444 11.86 3.87 40.01
N ALA A 445 12.48 3.36 41.08
CA ALA A 445 13.41 4.12 41.88
C ALA A 445 14.65 4.63 41.10
N ASP A 446 15.05 3.91 40.03
CA ASP A 446 16.14 4.29 39.13
C ASP A 446 15.70 5.27 38.02
N GLY A 447 14.42 5.63 37.98
CA GLY A 447 13.83 6.53 37.00
C GLY A 447 13.42 5.84 35.67
N SER A 448 13.54 4.51 35.57
CA SER A 448 13.02 3.73 34.44
C SER A 448 11.49 3.59 34.51
N VAL A 449 10.88 3.18 33.41
CA VAL A 449 9.43 2.92 33.28
C VAL A 449 9.21 1.51 32.77
N ASP A 450 8.49 0.70 33.53
CA ASP A 450 8.04 -0.62 33.12
C ASP A 450 6.60 -0.54 32.62
N LEU A 451 6.32 -1.03 31.41
CA LEU A 451 4.98 -1.23 30.88
C LEU A 451 4.62 -2.71 31.04
N TYR A 452 3.53 -2.99 31.75
CA TYR A 452 3.05 -4.34 32.02
C TYR A 452 2.04 -4.75 30.96
N ILE A 453 2.27 -5.85 30.28
CA ILE A 453 1.46 -6.36 29.17
C ILE A 453 0.98 -7.76 29.57
N GLN A 454 -0.27 -7.88 29.98
CA GLN A 454 -0.87 -9.12 30.49
C GLN A 454 -2.39 -9.02 30.53
N ALA A 455 -3.09 -10.16 30.61
CA ALA A 455 -4.54 -10.20 30.61
C ALA A 455 -5.15 -9.68 31.93
N GLU A 456 -4.54 -10.01 33.06
CA GLU A 456 -5.04 -9.64 34.39
C GLU A 456 -4.29 -8.44 34.93
N SER A 457 -4.95 -7.66 35.80
CA SER A 457 -4.33 -6.49 36.45
C SER A 457 -3.06 -6.88 37.21
N PRO A 458 -1.95 -6.14 37.03
CA PRO A 458 -0.72 -6.33 37.79
C PRO A 458 -0.81 -5.79 39.22
N GLY A 459 -2.00 -5.34 39.65
CA GLY A 459 -2.25 -4.70 40.92
C GLY A 459 -2.33 -3.17 40.85
N LYS A 460 -3.04 -2.55 41.80
CA LYS A 460 -3.33 -1.11 41.84
C LYS A 460 -2.08 -0.22 41.69
N ASP A 461 -0.97 -0.64 42.25
CA ASP A 461 0.28 0.11 42.17
C ASP A 461 0.94 0.17 40.80
N LYS A 462 0.57 -0.75 39.89
CA LYS A 462 1.12 -0.90 38.56
C LYS A 462 0.09 -0.63 37.44
N GLU A 463 -1.17 -0.38 37.82
CA GLU A 463 -2.27 -0.25 36.85
C GLU A 463 -2.11 0.96 35.92
N SER A 464 -1.42 2.03 36.35
CA SER A 464 -1.12 3.18 35.47
C SER A 464 -0.25 2.79 34.27
N ASN A 465 0.56 1.75 34.41
CA ASN A 465 1.51 1.26 33.42
C ASN A 465 1.03 -0.05 32.75
N TRP A 466 -0.20 -0.46 32.98
CA TRP A 466 -0.74 -1.71 32.48
C TRP A 466 -1.46 -1.52 31.14
N LEU A 467 -1.07 -2.32 30.14
CA LEU A 467 -1.75 -2.48 28.88
C LEU A 467 -2.45 -3.85 28.87
N PRO A 468 -3.78 -3.90 29.03
CA PRO A 468 -4.53 -5.15 29.06
C PRO A 468 -4.38 -5.94 27.76
N ALA A 469 -3.97 -7.21 27.86
CA ALA A 469 -3.87 -8.14 26.74
C ALA A 469 -5.10 -9.08 26.70
N PRO A 470 -5.46 -9.65 25.54
CA PRO A 470 -6.40 -10.77 25.50
C PRO A 470 -5.78 -12.00 26.16
N LYS A 471 -6.58 -13.04 26.41
CA LYS A 471 -6.08 -14.34 26.88
C LYS A 471 -5.51 -15.23 25.77
N ASP A 472 -5.62 -14.79 24.54
CA ASP A 472 -5.17 -15.45 23.31
C ASP A 472 -3.94 -14.75 22.73
N GLU A 473 -3.51 -15.11 21.53
CA GLU A 473 -2.44 -14.42 20.80
C GLU A 473 -2.74 -12.94 20.61
N PHE A 474 -1.71 -12.10 20.65
CA PHE A 474 -1.85 -10.67 20.46
C PHE A 474 -0.70 -10.05 19.65
N VAL A 475 -0.91 -8.82 19.22
CA VAL A 475 0.03 -8.01 18.47
C VAL A 475 0.21 -6.67 19.16
N LEU A 476 1.45 -6.20 19.23
CA LEU A 476 1.80 -4.87 19.71
C LEU A 476 2.20 -3.98 18.53
N MET A 477 1.71 -2.75 18.53
CA MET A 477 2.14 -1.74 17.57
C MET A 477 2.51 -0.46 18.30
N MET A 478 3.74 -0.02 18.12
CA MET A 478 4.12 1.33 18.49
C MET A 478 3.75 2.32 17.39
N ARG A 479 3.43 3.54 17.79
CA ARG A 479 3.31 4.68 16.88
C ARG A 479 4.21 5.78 17.37
N LEU A 480 5.15 6.21 16.52
CA LEU A 480 6.03 7.34 16.77
C LEU A 480 5.65 8.44 15.77
N TYR A 481 4.96 9.46 16.25
CA TYR A 481 4.60 10.63 15.43
C TYR A 481 5.65 11.72 15.59
N TRP A 482 6.12 12.26 14.46
CA TRP A 482 7.22 13.18 14.38
C TRP A 482 8.45 12.66 15.14
N PRO A 483 8.95 11.48 14.79
CA PRO A 483 10.18 10.96 15.40
C PRO A 483 11.34 11.90 15.11
N LYS A 484 12.24 12.02 16.06
CA LYS A 484 13.47 12.81 15.86
C LYS A 484 14.29 12.22 14.73
N GLU A 485 14.83 13.10 13.89
CA GLU A 485 15.73 12.71 12.80
C GLU A 485 17.20 12.67 13.24
N LYS A 486 17.53 13.40 14.35
CA LYS A 486 18.88 13.44 14.95
C LYS A 486 18.95 12.56 16.19
N PRO A 487 20.13 12.03 16.54
CA PRO A 487 20.31 11.18 17.71
C PRO A 487 19.82 11.82 19.02
N PRO A 488 19.17 11.04 19.90
CA PRO A 488 18.73 9.65 19.67
C PRO A 488 17.56 9.57 18.69
N SER A 489 17.60 8.66 17.71
CA SER A 489 16.59 8.55 16.67
C SER A 489 16.37 7.08 16.24
N LEU A 490 15.09 6.72 16.00
CA LEU A 490 14.74 5.44 15.37
C LEU A 490 15.06 5.45 13.87
N ILE A 491 14.99 6.61 13.23
CA ILE A 491 15.22 6.76 11.79
C ILE A 491 16.67 6.39 11.44
N ASP A 492 17.64 6.93 12.18
CA ASP A 492 19.06 6.66 11.95
C ASP A 492 19.56 5.39 12.67
N GLY A 493 18.75 4.81 13.58
CA GLY A 493 19.07 3.59 14.34
C GLY A 493 19.90 3.83 15.60
N SER A 494 20.14 5.11 16.01
CA SER A 494 20.85 5.44 17.26
C SER A 494 20.01 5.21 18.50
N TRP A 495 18.69 5.17 18.39
CA TRP A 495 17.77 4.71 19.43
C TRP A 495 17.12 3.40 18.99
N LYS A 496 17.05 2.46 19.90
CA LYS A 496 16.50 1.13 19.67
C LYS A 496 15.25 0.92 20.50
N ILE A 497 14.24 0.30 19.89
CA ILE A 497 13.01 -0.07 20.61
C ILE A 497 13.36 -1.15 21.64
N PRO A 498 12.98 -1.00 22.92
CA PRO A 498 13.21 -2.02 23.91
C PRO A 498 12.51 -3.35 23.57
N GLU A 499 13.14 -4.44 23.96
CA GLU A 499 12.57 -5.78 23.89
C GLU A 499 11.37 -5.91 24.83
N VAL A 500 10.37 -6.69 24.42
CA VAL A 500 9.24 -7.12 25.28
C VAL A 500 9.57 -8.48 25.84
N LYS A 501 9.86 -8.55 27.15
CA LYS A 501 10.32 -9.76 27.83
C LYS A 501 9.19 -10.47 28.55
N GLU A 502 9.13 -11.79 28.39
CA GLU A 502 8.28 -12.66 29.21
C GLU A 502 8.82 -12.65 30.66
N VAL A 503 7.90 -12.51 31.61
CA VAL A 503 8.20 -12.53 33.06
C VAL A 503 7.32 -13.57 33.75
N SER A 504 7.81 -14.13 34.85
CA SER A 504 7.12 -15.14 35.65
C SER A 504 5.94 -14.56 36.45
#